data_712841465f877a2d41ffb1bd5e7c4821
#
_entry.id   712841465f877a2d41ffb1bd5e7c4821
#
_cell.length_a   1.000
_cell.length_b   1.000
_cell.length_c   1.000
_cell.angle_alpha   90.00
_cell.angle_beta   90.00
_cell.angle_gamma   90.00
#
_symmetry.space_group_name_H-M   'P 1'
#
loop_
_entity.id
_entity.type
_entity.pdbx_description
1 polymer ?
#
loop_
_entity_poly.entity_id
_entity_poly.type
_entity_poly.pdbx_seq_one_letter_code
_entity_poly.pdbx_strand_id
1 'polypeptide(L)'
;MRRSMVVGVVLAGVLALVAAGCGGGDDNGGGSASATTAAPETTSAPETTAAAGGGADNELALTAQGTAWDTTSFDLKSGASYTLEVTNKDSIEHNFTFTEGNANQDVEGGEDAKVTFTAPAAGSYPFFCKYHPSAMKGTITVT
;
A
#
# COMPACT_ATOMS: atom_id res chain seq x y z
N MET A 1 -4.43 5.48 42.56
CA MET A 1 -5.60 6.36 42.67
C MET A 1 -5.21 7.76 42.23
N ARG A 2 -5.56 8.16 41.03
CA ARG A 2 -5.77 9.57 40.61
C ARG A 2 -6.60 9.55 39.34
N ARG A 3 -7.86 9.85 39.51
CA ARG A 3 -8.81 10.13 38.42
C ARG A 3 -8.54 11.56 37.97
N SER A 4 -8.34 11.78 36.69
CA SER A 4 -8.46 13.10 36.07
C SER A 4 -9.55 13.06 35.01
N MET A 5 -10.58 13.78 35.33
CA MET A 5 -11.78 14.08 34.57
C MET A 5 -11.52 15.40 33.85
N VAL A 6 -11.68 15.48 32.55
CA VAL A 6 -11.79 16.74 31.78
C VAL A 6 -12.81 16.50 30.71
N VAL A 7 -14.00 16.89 30.93
CA VAL A 7 -14.81 18.05 30.53
C VAL A 7 -14.77 18.30 29.00
N GLY A 8 -15.97 18.08 28.42
CA GLY A 8 -16.29 18.29 27.04
C GLY A 8 -16.33 19.77 26.63
N VAL A 9 -16.12 20.01 25.34
CA VAL A 9 -16.58 21.21 24.65
C VAL A 9 -17.30 20.78 23.38
N VAL A 10 -18.60 21.02 23.39
CA VAL A 10 -19.51 20.96 22.23
C VAL A 10 -19.39 22.31 21.51
N LEU A 11 -19.03 22.33 20.25
CA LEU A 11 -19.25 23.48 19.39
C LEU A 11 -20.11 23.03 18.20
N ALA A 12 -21.33 23.51 18.24
CA ALA A 12 -22.28 23.53 17.13
C ALA A 12 -22.03 24.80 16.29
N GLY A 13 -22.11 24.71 14.99
CA GLY A 13 -22.07 25.90 14.08
C GLY A 13 -22.12 25.45 12.63
N VAL A 14 -23.29 25.48 12.13
CA VAL A 14 -23.98 26.36 11.17
C VAL A 14 -23.74 26.02 9.68
N LEU A 15 -24.83 25.62 9.12
CA LEU A 15 -25.31 25.45 7.76
C LEU A 15 -25.04 26.68 6.86
N ALA A 16 -24.57 26.47 5.61
CA ALA A 16 -24.80 27.37 4.49
C ALA A 16 -25.03 26.57 3.21
N LEU A 17 -26.29 26.54 2.77
CA LEU A 17 -26.70 26.20 1.41
C LEU A 17 -26.41 27.38 0.49
N VAL A 18 -25.84 27.15 -0.69
CA VAL A 18 -26.03 28.01 -1.85
C VAL A 18 -26.29 27.14 -3.07
N ALA A 19 -27.41 27.44 -3.72
CA ALA A 19 -27.96 26.77 -4.88
C ALA A 19 -27.58 27.50 -6.18
N ALA A 20 -27.67 26.74 -7.26
CA ALA A 20 -28.05 27.11 -8.62
C ALA A 20 -27.05 27.79 -9.54
N GLY A 21 -26.88 27.17 -10.71
CA GLY A 21 -26.31 27.75 -11.94
C GLY A 21 -26.47 26.78 -13.10
N CYS A 22 -27.65 26.76 -13.72
CA CYS A 22 -27.91 26.21 -15.05
C CYS A 22 -27.20 27.07 -16.11
N GLY A 23 -26.54 26.46 -17.09
CA GLY A 23 -26.10 27.09 -18.30
C GLY A 23 -25.89 26.05 -19.40
N GLY A 24 -26.88 25.93 -20.28
CA GLY A 24 -26.83 25.11 -21.50
C GLY A 24 -26.00 25.82 -22.58
N GLY A 25 -25.51 25.04 -23.52
CA GLY A 25 -24.80 25.48 -24.74
C GLY A 25 -24.63 24.27 -25.63
N ASP A 26 -25.55 24.09 -26.56
CA ASP A 26 -25.39 23.25 -27.76
C ASP A 26 -24.40 23.89 -28.68
N ASP A 27 -23.46 23.16 -29.23
CA ASP A 27 -22.92 23.41 -30.56
C ASP A 27 -22.33 22.14 -31.19
N ASN A 28 -22.98 21.78 -32.23
CA ASN A 28 -22.79 20.85 -33.27
C ASN A 28 -21.54 21.19 -34.12
N GLY A 29 -20.68 20.22 -34.39
CA GLY A 29 -19.57 20.40 -35.30
C GLY A 29 -18.85 19.10 -35.61
N GLY A 30 -19.24 18.44 -36.68
CA GLY A 30 -18.60 17.25 -37.22
C GLY A 30 -17.17 17.50 -37.69
N GLY A 31 -16.31 16.52 -37.47
CA GLY A 31 -14.95 16.48 -37.97
C GLY A 31 -14.42 15.07 -37.94
N SER A 32 -14.61 14.37 -39.05
CA SER A 32 -13.99 13.10 -39.34
C SER A 32 -12.48 13.31 -39.54
N ALA A 33 -11.64 12.67 -38.74
CA ALA A 33 -10.24 12.49 -39.09
C ALA A 33 -9.65 11.28 -38.37
N SER A 34 -9.35 10.28 -39.18
CA SER A 34 -8.25 9.30 -39.12
C SER A 34 -7.74 8.85 -37.77
N ALA A 35 -8.06 7.61 -37.49
CA ALA A 35 -7.35 6.75 -36.54
C ALA A 35 -5.88 6.59 -36.97
N THR A 36 -4.98 7.16 -36.23
CA THR A 36 -3.59 6.73 -36.20
C THR A 36 -3.41 5.86 -34.97
N THR A 37 -3.38 4.57 -35.20
CA THR A 37 -3.02 3.54 -34.23
C THR A 37 -1.55 3.73 -33.86
N ALA A 38 -1.27 4.44 -32.78
CA ALA A 38 0.02 4.40 -32.13
C ALA A 38 0.03 3.18 -31.21
N ALA A 39 0.88 2.22 -31.52
CA ALA A 39 1.19 1.11 -30.64
C ALA A 39 1.70 1.64 -29.29
N PRO A 40 1.32 1.03 -28.16
CA PRO A 40 1.91 1.39 -26.89
C PRO A 40 3.37 0.94 -26.90
N GLU A 41 4.27 1.92 -26.78
CA GLU A 41 5.67 1.64 -26.45
C GLU A 41 5.70 0.94 -25.11
N THR A 42 6.21 -0.28 -25.11
CA THR A 42 6.57 -1.05 -23.93
C THR A 42 7.68 -0.27 -23.22
N THR A 43 7.30 0.55 -22.27
CA THR A 43 8.24 1.11 -21.30
C THR A 43 8.73 -0.06 -20.46
N SER A 44 9.95 -0.50 -20.74
CA SER A 44 10.70 -1.42 -19.90
C SER A 44 10.71 -0.87 -18.50
N ALA A 45 10.07 -1.57 -17.57
CA ALA A 45 10.23 -1.33 -16.15
C ALA A 45 11.72 -1.50 -15.80
N PRO A 46 12.30 -0.65 -14.95
CA PRO A 46 13.63 -0.90 -14.43
C PRO A 46 13.58 -2.22 -13.66
N GLU A 47 14.38 -3.17 -14.09
CA GLU A 47 14.70 -4.36 -13.30
C GLU A 47 15.42 -3.90 -12.03
N THR A 48 14.66 -3.69 -10.97
CA THR A 48 15.24 -3.59 -9.64
C THR A 48 15.45 -5.02 -9.18
N THR A 49 16.64 -5.53 -9.43
CA THR A 49 17.13 -6.77 -8.84
C THR A 49 17.38 -6.50 -7.35
N ALA A 50 16.35 -6.55 -6.54
CA ALA A 50 16.48 -6.66 -5.10
C ALA A 50 16.55 -8.14 -4.78
N ALA A 51 17.75 -8.67 -4.66
CA ALA A 51 17.96 -9.94 -4.02
C ALA A 51 17.51 -9.81 -2.57
N ALA A 52 16.37 -10.38 -2.23
CA ALA A 52 15.98 -10.57 -0.85
C ALA A 52 17.04 -11.42 -0.17
N GLY A 53 17.85 -10.80 0.67
CA GLY A 53 18.78 -11.47 1.54
C GLY A 53 17.99 -12.27 2.58
N GLY A 54 17.75 -13.54 2.31
CA GLY A 54 17.30 -14.48 3.34
C GLY A 54 18.46 -14.71 4.30
N GLY A 55 18.45 -14.08 5.47
CA GLY A 55 19.27 -14.47 6.61
C GLY A 55 18.91 -15.88 7.06
N ALA A 56 19.80 -16.55 7.76
CA ALA A 56 19.74 -17.96 8.10
C ALA A 56 18.55 -18.41 8.97
N ASP A 57 17.63 -17.51 9.33
CA ASP A 57 16.55 -17.74 10.29
C ASP A 57 15.15 -17.30 9.80
N ASN A 58 14.88 -17.33 8.49
CA ASN A 58 13.60 -16.91 7.92
C ASN A 58 13.16 -15.49 8.35
N GLU A 59 14.11 -14.60 8.56
CA GLU A 59 13.88 -13.18 8.82
C GLU A 59 13.84 -12.40 7.51
N LEU A 60 12.86 -11.53 7.37
CA LEU A 60 12.64 -10.65 6.23
C LEU A 60 12.67 -9.20 6.72
N ALA A 61 13.09 -8.28 5.85
CA ALA A 61 13.05 -6.85 6.12
C ALA A 61 12.30 -6.12 5.02
N LEU A 62 11.52 -5.11 5.41
CA LEU A 62 10.74 -4.26 4.51
C LEU A 62 10.74 -2.82 5.05
N THR A 63 11.09 -1.86 4.22
CA THR A 63 11.10 -0.45 4.62
C THR A 63 10.03 0.34 3.87
N ALA A 64 9.26 1.13 4.62
CA ALA A 64 8.38 2.16 4.08
C ALA A 64 9.10 3.51 4.06
N GLN A 65 9.17 4.15 2.89
CA GLN A 65 9.73 5.49 2.74
C GLN A 65 9.11 6.21 1.53
N GLY A 66 8.63 7.42 1.74
CA GLY A 66 8.00 8.22 0.68
C GLY A 66 6.73 7.57 0.11
N THR A 67 5.95 6.90 0.96
CA THR A 67 4.74 6.16 0.55
C THR A 67 5.05 5.06 -0.47
N ALA A 68 6.17 4.39 -0.33
CA ALA A 68 6.61 3.28 -1.16
C ALA A 68 7.29 2.20 -0.32
N TRP A 69 7.28 0.97 -0.80
CA TRP A 69 8.10 -0.11 -0.26
C TRP A 69 9.48 -0.12 -0.94
N ASP A 70 10.54 -0.34 -0.18
CA ASP A 70 11.90 -0.54 -0.72
C ASP A 70 12.05 -1.88 -1.45
N THR A 71 11.22 -2.86 -1.06
CA THR A 71 11.19 -4.20 -1.63
C THR A 71 9.77 -4.52 -2.11
N THR A 72 9.64 -4.99 -3.35
CA THR A 72 8.34 -5.32 -3.97
C THR A 72 8.15 -6.82 -4.24
N SER A 73 9.14 -7.65 -3.89
CA SER A 73 9.07 -9.10 -4.06
C SER A 73 9.80 -9.86 -2.97
N PHE A 74 9.20 -10.97 -2.53
CA PHE A 74 9.82 -11.96 -1.65
C PHE A 74 9.65 -13.36 -2.24
N ASP A 75 10.70 -14.20 -2.11
CA ASP A 75 10.66 -15.61 -2.46
C ASP A 75 10.71 -16.45 -1.19
N LEU A 76 9.67 -17.24 -0.93
CA LEU A 76 9.48 -17.99 0.30
C LEU A 76 9.29 -19.48 0.01
N LYS A 77 9.54 -20.31 1.03
CA LYS A 77 9.26 -21.75 0.98
C LYS A 77 7.92 -22.06 1.64
N SER A 78 7.10 -22.85 0.98
CA SER A 78 5.79 -23.28 1.46
C SER A 78 5.87 -23.95 2.83
N GLY A 79 4.97 -23.57 3.73
CA GLY A 79 4.89 -24.11 5.08
C GLY A 79 5.96 -23.63 6.05
N ALA A 80 6.93 -22.82 5.61
CA ALA A 80 7.93 -22.24 6.49
C ALA A 80 7.35 -21.02 7.22
N SER A 81 7.80 -20.82 8.47
CA SER A 81 7.45 -19.64 9.26
C SER A 81 8.48 -18.54 9.03
N TYR A 82 8.02 -17.31 8.83
CA TYR A 82 8.84 -16.12 8.60
C TYR A 82 8.51 -15.03 9.61
N THR A 83 9.52 -14.28 10.00
CA THR A 83 9.38 -13.03 10.75
C THR A 83 9.77 -11.86 9.85
N LEU A 84 8.82 -10.98 9.56
CA LEU A 84 9.05 -9.76 8.80
C LEU A 84 9.21 -8.59 9.77
N GLU A 85 10.32 -7.89 9.68
CA GLU A 85 10.53 -6.59 10.31
C GLU A 85 10.17 -5.50 9.31
N VAL A 86 9.25 -4.63 9.69
CA VAL A 86 8.82 -3.47 8.90
C VAL A 86 9.33 -2.22 9.56
N THR A 87 10.19 -1.46 8.88
CA THR A 87 10.70 -0.16 9.32
C THR A 87 9.93 0.95 8.60
N ASN A 88 9.28 1.83 9.34
CA ASN A 88 8.59 2.99 8.79
C ASN A 88 9.44 4.25 8.95
N LYS A 89 9.99 4.77 7.86
CA LYS A 89 10.79 6.01 7.82
C LYS A 89 9.97 7.27 7.54
N ASP A 90 8.67 7.11 7.27
CA ASP A 90 7.75 8.22 7.09
C ASP A 90 7.18 8.70 8.44
N SER A 91 6.59 9.87 8.48
CA SER A 91 5.92 10.40 9.67
C SER A 91 4.45 10.00 9.77
N ILE A 92 3.95 9.24 8.80
CA ILE A 92 2.58 8.74 8.72
C ILE A 92 2.55 7.24 8.96
N GLU A 93 1.42 6.74 9.45
CA GLU A 93 1.20 5.32 9.66
C GLU A 93 1.16 4.54 8.34
N HIS A 94 1.80 3.39 8.32
CA HIS A 94 1.73 2.39 7.26
C HIS A 94 1.23 1.06 7.80
N ASN A 95 0.99 0.10 6.90
CA ASN A 95 0.49 -1.22 7.26
C ASN A 95 1.04 -2.27 6.30
N PHE A 96 1.49 -3.37 6.84
CA PHE A 96 1.76 -4.57 6.05
C PHE A 96 0.57 -5.52 6.13
N THR A 97 -0.05 -5.81 4.99
CA THR A 97 -1.12 -6.80 4.85
C THR A 97 -0.70 -7.89 3.87
N PHE A 98 -0.71 -9.12 4.34
CA PHE A 98 -0.55 -10.34 3.54
C PHE A 98 -1.65 -11.32 3.92
N THR A 99 -2.74 -11.33 3.17
CA THR A 99 -3.99 -12.03 3.50
C THR A 99 -3.79 -13.54 3.59
N GLU A 100 -3.09 -14.14 2.64
CA GLU A 100 -2.91 -15.59 2.53
C GLU A 100 -2.01 -16.15 3.64
N GLY A 101 -1.11 -15.33 4.17
CA GLY A 101 -0.31 -15.66 5.36
C GLY A 101 -0.96 -15.25 6.67
N ASN A 102 -2.17 -14.69 6.63
CA ASN A 102 -2.89 -14.15 7.79
C ASN A 102 -2.06 -13.13 8.58
N ALA A 103 -1.28 -12.29 7.86
CA ALA A 103 -0.48 -11.23 8.43
C ALA A 103 -1.12 -9.87 8.20
N ASN A 104 -1.24 -9.07 9.27
CA ASN A 104 -1.71 -7.70 9.23
C ASN A 104 -1.06 -6.94 10.38
N GLN A 105 -0.17 -5.99 10.06
CA GLN A 105 0.59 -5.24 11.04
C GLN A 105 0.60 -3.76 10.70
N ASP A 106 0.10 -2.94 11.61
CA ASP A 106 0.22 -1.49 11.54
C ASP A 106 1.59 -1.05 12.09
N VAL A 107 2.17 -0.02 11.48
CA VAL A 107 3.47 0.54 11.84
C VAL A 107 3.37 2.05 11.88
N GLU A 108 3.45 2.60 13.07
CA GLU A 108 3.38 4.05 13.30
C GLU A 108 4.54 4.80 12.62
N GLY A 109 4.34 6.10 12.40
CA GLY A 109 5.36 6.92 11.75
C GLY A 109 6.67 6.97 12.55
N GLY A 110 7.78 6.58 11.93
CA GLY A 110 9.09 6.53 12.53
C GLY A 110 9.37 5.32 13.43
N GLU A 111 8.46 4.35 13.47
CA GLU A 111 8.56 3.15 14.29
C GLU A 111 8.89 1.91 13.45
N ASP A 112 9.30 0.85 14.16
CA ASP A 112 9.50 -0.48 13.62
C ASP A 112 8.46 -1.44 14.20
N ALA A 113 8.02 -2.40 13.39
CA ALA A 113 7.14 -3.47 13.87
C ALA A 113 7.56 -4.83 13.30
N LYS A 114 7.22 -5.90 14.01
CA LYS A 114 7.47 -7.28 13.57
C LYS A 114 6.16 -8.04 13.45
N VAL A 115 6.05 -8.80 12.38
CA VAL A 115 4.94 -9.73 12.16
C VAL A 115 5.47 -11.10 11.77
N THR A 116 4.93 -12.14 12.39
CA THR A 116 5.27 -13.53 12.06
C THR A 116 4.11 -14.16 11.31
N PHE A 117 4.41 -14.88 10.24
CA PHE A 117 3.42 -15.61 9.45
C PHE A 117 4.00 -16.91 8.90
N THR A 118 3.12 -17.82 8.49
CA THR A 118 3.50 -19.05 7.78
C THR A 118 3.21 -18.85 6.30
N ALA A 119 4.20 -19.15 5.45
CA ALA A 119 4.02 -19.10 4.00
C ALA A 119 2.96 -20.13 3.56
N PRO A 120 1.98 -19.71 2.75
CA PRO A 120 0.92 -20.61 2.27
C PRO A 120 1.45 -21.68 1.30
N ALA A 121 0.56 -22.39 0.60
CA ALA A 121 0.92 -23.31 -0.49
C ALA A 121 1.68 -22.56 -1.61
N ALA A 122 2.41 -23.32 -2.44
CA ALA A 122 3.12 -22.75 -3.58
C ALA A 122 2.18 -21.92 -4.48
N GLY A 123 2.63 -20.70 -4.83
CA GLY A 123 1.82 -19.74 -5.58
C GLY A 123 2.42 -18.34 -5.55
N SER A 124 1.69 -17.40 -6.13
CA SER A 124 2.06 -15.98 -6.16
C SER A 124 0.94 -15.16 -5.51
N TYR A 125 1.28 -14.37 -4.51
CA TYR A 125 0.33 -13.71 -3.62
C TYR A 125 0.68 -12.23 -3.44
N PRO A 126 -0.31 -11.33 -3.43
CA PRO A 126 -0.04 -9.92 -3.20
C PRO A 126 0.18 -9.62 -1.71
N PHE A 127 1.04 -8.64 -1.44
CA PHE A 127 1.04 -7.91 -0.18
C PHE A 127 0.89 -6.42 -0.44
N PHE A 128 0.35 -5.68 0.50
CA PHE A 128 0.08 -4.25 0.31
C PHE A 128 -0.04 -3.50 1.64
N CYS A 129 -0.03 -2.16 1.55
CA CYS A 129 -0.43 -1.29 2.64
C CYS A 129 -1.92 -0.94 2.51
N LYS A 130 -2.72 -1.21 3.54
CA LYS A 130 -4.17 -0.93 3.53
C LYS A 130 -4.50 0.55 3.35
N TYR A 131 -3.60 1.45 3.78
CA TYR A 131 -3.77 2.89 3.65
C TYR A 131 -3.39 3.42 2.26
N HIS A 132 -2.46 2.73 1.56
CA HIS A 132 -1.91 3.15 0.26
C HIS A 132 -1.87 2.00 -0.77
N PRO A 133 -2.99 1.30 -1.03
CA PRO A 133 -2.97 0.03 -1.76
C PRO A 133 -2.60 0.16 -3.24
N SER A 134 -2.66 1.35 -3.81
CA SER A 134 -2.24 1.61 -5.19
C SER A 134 -0.74 1.82 -5.33
N ALA A 135 -0.10 2.42 -4.33
CA ALA A 135 1.32 2.78 -4.34
C ALA A 135 2.21 1.74 -3.63
N MET A 136 1.76 1.26 -2.46
CA MET A 136 2.53 0.36 -1.61
C MET A 136 2.01 -1.08 -1.74
N LYS A 137 2.54 -1.80 -2.71
CA LYS A 137 2.18 -3.20 -3.00
C LYS A 137 3.37 -3.98 -3.55
N GLY A 138 3.31 -5.28 -3.39
CA GLY A 138 4.30 -6.21 -3.91
C GLY A 138 3.75 -7.62 -4.03
N THR A 139 4.63 -8.57 -4.30
CA THR A 139 4.29 -9.97 -4.54
C THR A 139 5.18 -10.88 -3.69
N ILE A 140 4.57 -11.88 -3.09
CA ILE A 140 5.24 -12.99 -2.43
C ILE A 140 5.10 -14.22 -3.32
N THR A 141 6.22 -14.77 -3.78
CA THR A 141 6.28 -16.02 -4.52
C THR A 141 6.65 -17.14 -3.55
N VAL A 142 5.79 -18.15 -3.46
CA VAL A 142 6.00 -19.32 -2.59
C VAL A 142 6.29 -20.55 -3.44
N THR A 143 7.36 -21.28 -3.10
CA THR A 143 7.81 -22.50 -3.79
C THR A 143 7.83 -23.72 -2.88
#